data_f2b24586d4ff2dfd5ba2074ce28c8aef
#
_entry.id   f2b24586d4ff2dfd5ba2074ce28c8aef
#
_cell.length_a   1.000
_cell.length_b   1.000
_cell.length_c   1.000
_cell.angle_alpha   90.00
_cell.angle_beta   90.00
_cell.angle_gamma   90.00
#
_symmetry.space_group_name_H-M   'P 1'
#
loop_
_entity.id
_entity.type
_entity.pdbx_description
1 polymer ?
#
loop_
_entity_poly.entity_id
_entity_poly.type
_entity_poly.pdbx_seq_one_letter_code
_entity_poly.pdbx_strand_id
1 'polypeptide(L)'
;VKASRRTQSSIAISSDGVDWILFNASPDIKKQMDDFPALQPAREVRDTAIKAILITDAQIDHVTGLLTLREHNKPWDIYCTEAVHDDLTTGFPVFNILGHFRGINWHEIKTDLESFTIPAAPGLIFTAVPLKSEAPPYSPHRHNTVPGDNVGIRVEDTRTGKNVFYAPGLGVVEDHVLEFMRNADV
;
A
#
# COMPACT_ATOMS: atom_id res chain seq x y z
N VAL A 1 -0.89 -21.61 -23.94
CA VAL A 1 0.09 -20.74 -23.24
C VAL A 1 0.14 -21.23 -21.79
N LYS A 2 1.30 -21.67 -21.30
CA LYS A 2 1.47 -21.99 -19.87
C LYS A 2 1.77 -20.68 -19.15
N ALA A 3 0.81 -20.18 -18.37
CA ALA A 3 1.04 -19.06 -17.47
C ALA A 3 1.75 -19.54 -16.20
N SER A 4 2.74 -18.77 -15.73
CA SER A 4 3.35 -18.99 -14.41
C SER A 4 2.33 -18.61 -13.32
N ARG A 5 2.31 -19.36 -12.22
CA ARG A 5 1.56 -18.94 -11.03
C ARG A 5 2.16 -17.64 -10.50
N ARG A 6 1.29 -16.68 -10.18
CA ARG A 6 1.64 -15.41 -9.54
C ARG A 6 0.88 -15.28 -8.23
N THR A 7 1.41 -14.51 -7.31
CA THR A 7 0.72 -14.07 -6.10
C THR A 7 -0.14 -12.83 -6.41
N GLN A 8 -0.99 -12.45 -5.49
CA GLN A 8 -1.78 -11.22 -5.55
C GLN A 8 -0.88 -9.98 -5.60
N SER A 9 -1.43 -8.85 -6.04
CA SER A 9 -0.66 -7.62 -6.23
C SER A 9 -0.16 -7.06 -4.90
N SER A 10 1.15 -6.98 -4.77
CA SER A 10 1.86 -6.31 -3.68
C SER A 10 3.28 -6.05 -4.13
N ILE A 11 3.83 -4.90 -3.80
CA ILE A 11 5.22 -4.56 -4.06
C ILE A 11 5.89 -4.06 -2.78
N ALA A 12 7.20 -4.12 -2.72
CA ALA A 12 7.99 -3.52 -1.67
C ALA A 12 9.04 -2.57 -2.26
N ILE A 13 9.17 -1.39 -1.68
CA ILE A 13 10.10 -0.35 -2.12
C ILE A 13 11.03 0.00 -0.97
N SER A 14 12.31 0.18 -1.29
CA SER A 14 13.33 0.62 -0.34
C SER A 14 14.27 1.62 -1.00
N SER A 15 14.78 2.59 -0.22
CA SER A 15 15.81 3.53 -0.66
C SER A 15 17.22 3.05 -0.37
N ASP A 16 17.38 2.06 0.53
CA ASP A 16 18.68 1.59 1.03
C ASP A 16 18.87 0.06 0.97
N GLY A 17 17.81 -0.68 0.65
CA GLY A 17 17.80 -2.14 0.63
C GLY A 17 17.69 -2.79 2.02
N VAL A 18 17.52 -2.00 3.09
CA VAL A 18 17.46 -2.45 4.49
C VAL A 18 16.07 -2.24 5.09
N ASP A 19 15.54 -1.05 4.98
CA ASP A 19 14.20 -0.68 5.43
C ASP A 19 13.25 -0.59 4.23
N TRP A 20 12.06 -1.20 4.36
CA TRP A 20 11.13 -1.39 3.25
C TRP A 20 9.77 -0.82 3.57
N ILE A 21 9.15 -0.23 2.55
CA ILE A 21 7.74 0.14 2.52
C ILE A 21 6.99 -0.94 1.74
N LEU A 22 6.03 -1.59 2.37
CA LEU A 22 5.15 -2.56 1.72
C LEU A 22 3.94 -1.83 1.13
N PHE A 23 3.65 -2.05 -0.15
CA PHE A 23 2.44 -1.57 -0.80
C PHE A 23 1.43 -2.71 -0.87
N ASN A 24 0.30 -2.52 -0.23
CA ASN A 24 -0.74 -3.50 0.00
C ASN A 24 -0.24 -4.74 0.76
N ALA A 25 -1.10 -5.35 1.53
CA ALA A 25 -0.83 -6.59 2.25
C ALA A 25 -1.77 -7.67 1.73
N SER A 26 -1.33 -8.39 0.69
CA SER A 26 -2.13 -9.42 0.04
C SER A 26 -2.34 -10.66 0.93
N PRO A 27 -3.34 -11.50 0.67
CA PRO A 27 -3.49 -12.78 1.36
C PRO A 27 -2.28 -13.71 1.17
N ASP A 28 -1.49 -13.49 0.13
CA ASP A 28 -0.24 -14.24 -0.16
C ASP A 28 0.99 -13.70 0.57
N ILE A 29 0.83 -12.71 1.46
CA ILE A 29 1.95 -11.98 2.08
C ILE A 29 3.00 -12.91 2.69
N LYS A 30 2.57 -14.01 3.33
CA LYS A 30 3.52 -14.98 3.90
C LYS A 30 4.45 -15.55 2.82
N LYS A 31 3.87 -16.00 1.70
CA LYS A 31 4.66 -16.54 0.58
C LYS A 31 5.54 -15.46 -0.04
N GLN A 32 5.03 -14.25 -0.20
CA GLN A 32 5.78 -13.12 -0.75
C GLN A 32 7.00 -12.77 0.12
N MET A 33 6.85 -12.82 1.45
CA MET A 33 7.95 -12.63 2.39
C MET A 33 8.96 -13.81 2.36
N ASP A 34 8.46 -15.05 2.26
CA ASP A 34 9.31 -16.24 2.15
C ASP A 34 10.13 -16.22 0.84
N ASP A 35 9.54 -15.73 -0.25
CA ASP A 35 10.20 -15.60 -1.57
C ASP A 35 11.20 -14.42 -1.63
N PHE A 36 11.07 -13.45 -0.72
CA PHE A 36 11.94 -12.27 -0.67
C PHE A 36 12.54 -12.07 0.74
N PRO A 37 13.62 -12.78 1.05
CA PRO A 37 14.22 -12.80 2.40
C PRO A 37 14.65 -11.43 2.95
N ALA A 38 14.87 -10.44 2.09
CA ALA A 38 15.19 -9.08 2.53
C ALA A 38 14.11 -8.46 3.43
N LEU A 39 12.84 -8.91 3.33
CA LEU A 39 11.76 -8.49 4.23
C LEU A 39 11.82 -9.15 5.62
N GLN A 40 12.59 -10.24 5.77
CA GLN A 40 12.73 -11.00 7.02
C GLN A 40 14.20 -11.25 7.34
N PRO A 41 14.98 -10.23 7.70
CA PRO A 41 16.41 -10.36 7.92
C PRO A 41 16.78 -11.18 9.17
N ALA A 42 15.81 -11.53 10.02
CA ALA A 42 15.97 -12.40 11.19
C ALA A 42 17.07 -11.92 12.18
N ARG A 43 17.22 -10.62 12.35
CA ARG A 43 18.16 -10.00 13.31
C ARG A 43 17.74 -10.23 14.75
N GLU A 44 16.42 -10.32 14.98
CA GLU A 44 15.76 -10.50 16.27
C GLU A 44 14.55 -11.43 16.15
N VAL A 45 13.98 -11.83 17.28
CA VAL A 45 12.71 -12.57 17.31
C VAL A 45 11.58 -11.69 16.77
N ARG A 46 10.83 -12.18 15.79
CA ARG A 46 9.76 -11.43 15.09
C ARG A 46 10.27 -10.17 14.36
N ASP A 47 11.51 -10.19 13.91
CA ASP A 47 12.10 -9.12 13.12
C ASP A 47 11.47 -9.06 11.73
N THR A 48 11.25 -7.86 11.25
CA THR A 48 10.87 -7.57 9.87
C THR A 48 11.57 -6.30 9.39
N ALA A 49 11.93 -6.29 8.13
CA ALA A 49 12.43 -5.10 7.46
C ALA A 49 11.33 -4.15 6.98
N ILE A 50 10.06 -4.58 7.03
CA ILE A 50 8.92 -3.72 6.72
C ILE A 50 8.77 -2.67 7.84
N LYS A 51 8.86 -1.39 7.49
CA LYS A 51 8.77 -0.27 8.43
C LYS A 51 7.45 0.48 8.34
N ALA A 52 6.84 0.49 7.16
CA ALA A 52 5.53 1.08 6.94
C ALA A 52 4.77 0.27 5.88
N ILE A 53 3.45 0.40 5.89
CA ILE A 53 2.57 -0.21 4.91
C ILE A 53 1.74 0.90 4.27
N LEU A 54 1.74 0.96 2.94
CA LEU A 54 0.91 1.87 2.17
C LEU A 54 -0.20 1.08 1.50
N ILE A 55 -1.45 1.46 1.75
CA ILE A 55 -2.65 0.80 1.22
C ILE A 55 -3.28 1.69 0.16
N THR A 56 -3.42 1.17 -1.05
CA THR A 56 -3.95 1.91 -2.21
C THR A 56 -5.47 1.94 -2.29
N ASP A 57 -6.12 0.93 -1.73
CA ASP A 57 -7.58 0.75 -1.67
C ASP A 57 -7.91 -0.33 -0.63
N ALA A 58 -9.17 -0.49 -0.30
CA ALA A 58 -9.60 -1.45 0.73
C ALA A 58 -10.00 -2.83 0.18
N GLN A 59 -9.65 -3.20 -1.05
CA GLN A 59 -10.00 -4.50 -1.62
C GLN A 59 -9.39 -5.65 -0.80
N ILE A 60 -10.12 -6.75 -0.69
CA ILE A 60 -9.76 -7.93 0.14
C ILE A 60 -8.36 -8.45 -0.19
N ASP A 61 -8.02 -8.52 -1.45
CA ASP A 61 -6.72 -8.98 -1.94
C ASP A 61 -5.57 -7.97 -1.69
N HIS A 62 -5.89 -6.76 -1.24
CA HIS A 62 -4.91 -5.74 -0.86
C HIS A 62 -4.73 -5.58 0.65
N VAL A 63 -5.66 -6.12 1.49
CA VAL A 63 -5.66 -5.79 2.92
C VAL A 63 -5.71 -7.01 3.86
N THR A 64 -6.13 -8.19 3.42
CA THR A 64 -6.27 -9.35 4.32
C THR A 64 -4.94 -9.84 4.89
N GLY A 65 -3.83 -9.61 4.21
CA GLY A 65 -2.49 -9.93 4.71
C GLY A 65 -2.12 -9.17 5.99
N LEU A 66 -2.78 -8.05 6.30
CA LEU A 66 -2.60 -7.33 7.56
C LEU A 66 -2.87 -8.23 8.78
N LEU A 67 -3.84 -9.15 8.66
CA LEU A 67 -4.12 -10.13 9.72
C LEU A 67 -2.96 -11.11 9.95
N THR A 68 -2.20 -11.43 8.91
CA THR A 68 -0.98 -12.24 9.03
C THR A 68 0.14 -11.47 9.71
N LEU A 69 0.23 -10.16 9.48
CA LEU A 69 1.23 -9.27 10.04
C LEU A 69 0.89 -8.76 11.46
N ARG A 70 -0.21 -9.21 12.08
CA ARG A 70 -0.73 -8.72 13.37
C ARG A 70 0.26 -8.80 14.53
N GLU A 71 1.19 -9.77 14.49
CA GLU A 71 2.14 -10.03 15.58
C GLU A 71 3.45 -9.25 15.42
N HIS A 72 3.33 -7.96 15.25
CA HIS A 72 4.48 -7.05 15.22
C HIS A 72 4.84 -6.58 16.65
N ASN A 73 6.06 -6.11 16.86
CA ASN A 73 6.54 -5.67 18.18
C ASN A 73 6.11 -4.25 18.56
N LYS A 74 5.62 -3.47 17.60
CA LYS A 74 5.11 -2.09 17.74
C LYS A 74 3.88 -1.89 16.86
N PRO A 75 3.11 -0.78 17.01
CA PRO A 75 2.08 -0.41 16.05
C PRO A 75 2.63 -0.33 14.63
N TRP A 76 1.82 -0.71 13.64
CA TRP A 76 2.17 -0.52 12.23
C TRP A 76 1.94 0.93 11.83
N ASP A 77 2.93 1.56 11.20
CA ASP A 77 2.73 2.81 10.50
C ASP A 77 2.03 2.51 9.16
N ILE A 78 0.75 2.88 9.05
CA ILE A 78 -0.09 2.61 7.89
C ILE A 78 -0.47 3.93 7.21
N TYR A 79 -0.16 4.02 5.93
CA TYR A 79 -0.46 5.15 5.07
C TYR A 79 -1.62 4.78 4.16
N CYS A 80 -2.75 5.46 4.26
CA CYS A 80 -3.90 5.33 3.37
C CYS A 80 -4.77 6.58 3.41
N THR A 81 -5.66 6.71 2.43
CA THR A 81 -6.63 7.80 2.39
C THR A 81 -7.66 7.68 3.52
N GLU A 82 -8.40 8.76 3.79
CA GLU A 82 -9.52 8.75 4.74
C GLU A 82 -10.60 7.75 4.32
N ALA A 83 -10.94 7.65 3.02
CA ALA A 83 -11.93 6.72 2.50
C ALA A 83 -11.53 5.25 2.78
N VAL A 84 -10.27 4.90 2.52
CA VAL A 84 -9.74 3.56 2.81
C VAL A 84 -9.72 3.30 4.32
N HIS A 85 -9.35 4.28 5.13
CA HIS A 85 -9.38 4.15 6.60
C HIS A 85 -10.80 3.89 7.11
N ASP A 86 -11.80 4.60 6.57
CA ASP A 86 -13.21 4.41 6.93
C ASP A 86 -13.67 2.98 6.57
N ASP A 87 -13.38 2.52 5.36
CA ASP A 87 -13.66 1.15 4.94
C ASP A 87 -13.05 0.10 5.89
N LEU A 88 -11.78 0.31 6.32
CA LEU A 88 -11.03 -0.62 7.15
C LEU A 88 -11.31 -0.51 8.66
N THR A 89 -12.15 0.45 9.06
CA THR A 89 -12.67 0.59 10.43
C THR A 89 -14.15 0.26 10.53
N THR A 90 -14.91 0.28 9.42
CA THR A 90 -16.37 0.07 9.42
C THR A 90 -16.76 -1.19 8.63
N GLY A 91 -16.65 -1.18 7.31
CA GLY A 91 -17.11 -2.25 6.43
C GLY A 91 -16.31 -3.55 6.54
N PHE A 92 -14.99 -3.44 6.58
CA PHE A 92 -14.06 -4.53 6.89
C PHE A 92 -13.11 -4.09 8.03
N PRO A 93 -13.52 -4.18 9.31
CA PRO A 93 -12.87 -3.49 10.42
C PRO A 93 -11.54 -4.13 10.84
N VAL A 94 -10.63 -4.36 9.90
CA VAL A 94 -9.31 -4.96 10.14
C VAL A 94 -8.46 -4.08 11.06
N PHE A 95 -8.56 -2.76 10.97
CA PHE A 95 -7.82 -1.86 11.87
C PHE A 95 -8.29 -1.99 13.31
N ASN A 96 -9.59 -2.19 13.55
CA ASN A 96 -10.13 -2.43 14.89
C ASN A 96 -9.63 -3.78 15.43
N ILE A 97 -9.57 -4.83 14.56
CA ILE A 97 -9.00 -6.13 14.94
C ILE A 97 -7.54 -5.99 15.34
N LEU A 98 -6.73 -5.26 14.56
CA LEU A 98 -5.31 -5.00 14.86
C LEU A 98 -5.13 -4.25 16.18
N GLY A 99 -6.10 -3.43 16.59
CA GLY A 99 -6.12 -2.73 17.87
C GLY A 99 -6.08 -3.67 19.09
N HIS A 100 -6.53 -4.92 18.96
CA HIS A 100 -6.42 -5.96 19.99
C HIS A 100 -5.00 -6.57 20.13
N PHE A 101 -4.09 -6.21 19.21
CA PHE A 101 -2.67 -6.60 19.22
C PHE A 101 -1.81 -5.39 19.55
N ARG A 102 -1.04 -4.88 18.59
CA ARG A 102 -0.23 -3.67 18.77
C ARG A 102 -0.84 -2.43 18.14
N GLY A 103 -1.90 -2.60 17.34
CA GLY A 103 -2.59 -1.52 16.67
C GLY A 103 -1.84 -0.96 15.48
N ILE A 104 -2.29 0.20 15.07
CA ILE A 104 -1.74 0.96 13.96
C ILE A 104 -1.54 2.42 14.37
N ASN A 105 -0.62 3.09 13.68
CA ASN A 105 -0.54 4.54 13.58
C ASN A 105 -0.99 4.89 12.16
N TRP A 106 -2.16 5.47 12.03
CA TRP A 106 -2.67 5.89 10.72
C TRP A 106 -2.06 7.24 10.31
N HIS A 107 -1.56 7.28 9.09
CA HIS A 107 -1.04 8.47 8.42
C HIS A 107 -1.92 8.73 7.20
N GLU A 108 -2.67 9.81 7.22
CA GLU A 108 -3.57 10.15 6.12
C GLU A 108 -2.80 10.55 4.87
N ILE A 109 -3.18 9.95 3.74
CA ILE A 109 -2.74 10.34 2.40
C ILE A 109 -3.82 11.22 1.78
N LYS A 110 -3.45 12.43 1.33
CA LYS A 110 -4.34 13.32 0.59
C LYS A 110 -4.36 12.99 -0.90
N THR A 111 -5.47 13.29 -1.56
CA THR A 111 -5.68 13.06 -3.00
C THR A 111 -5.64 14.35 -3.82
N ASP A 112 -4.96 15.35 -3.31
CA ASP A 112 -4.78 16.69 -3.92
C ASP A 112 -3.55 16.78 -4.82
N LEU A 113 -2.89 15.66 -5.08
CA LEU A 113 -1.62 15.52 -5.82
C LEU A 113 -0.43 16.16 -5.10
N GLU A 114 -0.57 16.60 -3.87
CA GLU A 114 0.58 17.02 -3.07
C GLU A 114 1.47 15.83 -2.72
N SER A 115 2.77 16.08 -2.73
CA SER A 115 3.74 15.04 -2.42
C SER A 115 3.95 14.92 -0.92
N PHE A 116 4.18 13.68 -0.47
CA PHE A 116 4.51 13.37 0.91
C PHE A 116 5.76 12.49 1.00
N THR A 117 6.29 12.34 2.20
CA THR A 117 7.46 11.49 2.48
C THR A 117 7.11 10.46 3.55
N ILE A 118 7.80 9.32 3.50
CA ILE A 118 7.73 8.28 4.54
C ILE A 118 9.11 8.21 5.18
N PRO A 119 9.25 8.45 6.50
CA PRO A 119 10.56 8.54 7.17
C PRO A 119 11.45 7.31 6.97
N ALA A 120 10.84 6.12 6.81
CA ALA A 120 11.55 4.86 6.59
C ALA A 120 12.12 4.70 5.16
N ALA A 121 11.86 5.64 4.25
CA ALA A 121 12.41 5.64 2.88
C ALA A 121 12.95 7.03 2.52
N PRO A 122 14.05 7.47 3.18
CA PRO A 122 14.61 8.79 2.95
C PRO A 122 15.05 8.93 1.49
N GLY A 123 14.77 10.10 0.90
CA GLY A 123 15.07 10.37 -0.51
C GLY A 123 14.02 9.86 -1.50
N LEU A 124 12.97 9.17 -1.05
CA LEU A 124 11.80 8.87 -1.87
C LEU A 124 10.67 9.88 -1.58
N ILE A 125 10.05 10.35 -2.66
CA ILE A 125 8.88 11.24 -2.63
C ILE A 125 7.70 10.46 -3.20
N PHE A 126 6.56 10.52 -2.51
CA PHE A 126 5.34 9.82 -2.85
C PHE A 126 4.27 10.83 -3.26
N THR A 127 3.48 10.51 -4.28
CA THR A 127 2.31 11.28 -4.70
C THR A 127 1.14 10.34 -4.92
N ALA A 128 0.02 10.58 -4.25
CA ALA A 128 -1.20 9.82 -4.47
C ALA A 128 -1.99 10.42 -5.62
N VAL A 129 -2.36 9.57 -6.56
CA VAL A 129 -3.12 9.91 -7.75
C VAL A 129 -4.49 9.24 -7.64
N PRO A 130 -5.59 9.99 -7.52
CA PRO A 130 -6.92 9.39 -7.44
C PRO A 130 -7.23 8.61 -8.72
N LEU A 131 -7.78 7.40 -8.55
CA LEU A 131 -8.17 6.51 -9.63
C LEU A 131 -9.68 6.35 -9.66
N LYS A 132 -10.26 6.38 -10.86
CA LYS A 132 -11.66 6.05 -11.05
C LYS A 132 -11.85 4.54 -11.08
N SER A 133 -12.33 4.00 -9.96
CA SER A 133 -12.64 2.59 -9.77
C SER A 133 -13.75 2.44 -8.74
N GLU A 134 -14.29 1.24 -8.59
CA GLU A 134 -15.31 0.96 -7.58
C GLU A 134 -14.67 0.70 -6.21
N ALA A 135 -15.30 1.25 -5.17
CA ALA A 135 -15.00 0.87 -3.79
C ALA A 135 -15.36 -0.63 -3.55
N PRO A 136 -14.81 -1.31 -2.54
CA PRO A 136 -15.14 -2.69 -2.26
C PRO A 136 -16.63 -2.87 -1.91
N PRO A 137 -17.19 -4.09 -2.09
CA PRO A 137 -18.63 -4.33 -1.86
C PRO A 137 -19.15 -4.00 -0.46
N TYR A 138 -18.30 -3.99 0.54
CA TYR A 138 -18.62 -3.67 1.94
C TYR A 138 -18.38 -2.20 2.30
N SER A 139 -17.85 -1.41 1.36
CA SER A 139 -17.66 0.02 1.57
C SER A 139 -19.01 0.75 1.68
N PRO A 140 -19.15 1.71 2.61
CA PRO A 140 -20.28 2.62 2.61
C PRO A 140 -20.35 3.46 1.33
N HIS A 141 -19.25 3.59 0.60
CA HIS A 141 -19.14 4.34 -0.65
C HIS A 141 -19.35 3.49 -1.91
N ARG A 142 -19.70 2.21 -1.78
CA ARG A 142 -19.81 1.27 -2.91
C ARG A 142 -20.61 1.80 -4.11
N HIS A 143 -21.70 2.51 -3.86
CA HIS A 143 -22.59 3.04 -4.90
C HIS A 143 -22.43 4.55 -5.12
N ASN A 144 -21.52 5.18 -4.41
CA ASN A 144 -21.23 6.61 -4.51
C ASN A 144 -19.76 6.83 -4.20
N THR A 145 -18.90 6.35 -5.12
CA THR A 145 -17.44 6.38 -4.98
C THR A 145 -16.94 7.80 -4.80
N VAL A 146 -15.97 7.96 -3.91
CA VAL A 146 -15.34 9.24 -3.61
C VAL A 146 -13.87 9.25 -4.02
N PRO A 147 -13.26 10.42 -4.25
CA PRO A 147 -11.82 10.51 -4.43
C PRO A 147 -11.11 9.89 -3.22
N GLY A 148 -10.21 8.93 -3.47
CA GLY A 148 -9.48 8.25 -2.42
C GLY A 148 -9.96 6.83 -2.11
N ASP A 149 -11.12 6.37 -2.62
CA ASP A 149 -11.48 4.95 -2.56
C ASP A 149 -10.42 4.05 -3.23
N ASN A 150 -9.80 4.58 -4.28
CA ASN A 150 -8.70 3.93 -4.99
C ASN A 150 -7.65 4.98 -5.39
N VAL A 151 -6.39 4.70 -5.12
CA VAL A 151 -5.27 5.57 -5.53
C VAL A 151 -4.16 4.79 -6.21
N GLY A 152 -3.57 5.40 -7.22
CA GLY A 152 -2.24 5.05 -7.70
C GLY A 152 -1.19 5.83 -6.92
N ILE A 153 0.01 5.29 -6.81
CA ILE A 153 1.11 5.96 -6.12
C ILE A 153 2.27 6.13 -7.08
N ARG A 154 2.66 7.39 -7.33
CA ARG A 154 3.93 7.71 -7.93
C ARG A 154 4.98 7.77 -6.84
N VAL A 155 6.09 7.09 -7.05
CA VAL A 155 7.27 7.16 -6.18
C VAL A 155 8.45 7.65 -6.98
N GLU A 156 9.08 8.73 -6.54
CA GLU A 156 10.26 9.31 -7.17
C GLU A 156 11.48 9.17 -6.25
N ASP A 157 12.58 8.69 -6.80
CA ASP A 157 13.90 8.77 -6.15
C ASP A 157 14.52 10.14 -6.47
N THR A 158 14.61 11.01 -5.47
CA THR A 158 15.16 12.37 -5.62
C THR A 158 16.63 12.40 -6.01
N ARG A 159 17.36 11.30 -5.78
CA ARG A 159 18.77 11.17 -6.10
C ARG A 159 18.99 10.92 -7.59
N THR A 160 18.10 10.17 -8.24
CA THR A 160 18.23 9.76 -9.64
C THR A 160 17.22 10.44 -10.56
N GLY A 161 16.16 11.02 -10.00
CA GLY A 161 15.00 11.54 -10.73
C GLY A 161 14.14 10.46 -11.37
N LYS A 162 14.45 9.16 -11.12
CA LYS A 162 13.67 8.04 -11.62
C LYS A 162 12.40 7.88 -10.81
N ASN A 163 11.34 7.41 -11.48
CA ASN A 163 10.07 7.20 -10.81
C ASN A 163 9.34 5.94 -11.29
N VAL A 164 8.53 5.39 -10.40
CA VAL A 164 7.60 4.31 -10.69
C VAL A 164 6.18 4.78 -10.41
N PHE A 165 5.22 4.34 -11.21
CA PHE A 165 3.79 4.55 -10.98
C PHE A 165 3.09 3.22 -10.77
N TYR A 166 2.65 2.95 -9.54
CA TYR A 166 1.96 1.73 -9.14
C TYR A 166 0.46 2.00 -8.95
N ALA A 167 -0.38 1.39 -9.77
CA ALA A 167 -1.83 1.62 -9.80
C ALA A 167 -2.61 0.30 -9.93
N PRO A 168 -2.62 -0.57 -8.88
CA PRO A 168 -3.22 -1.90 -8.96
C PRO A 168 -4.75 -1.88 -9.08
N GLY A 169 -5.41 -0.86 -8.51
CA GLY A 169 -6.87 -0.68 -8.51
C GLY A 169 -7.40 0.15 -9.70
N LEU A 170 -6.65 0.26 -10.80
CA LEU A 170 -7.03 1.08 -11.95
C LEU A 170 -8.25 0.50 -12.69
N GLY A 171 -9.39 1.19 -12.61
CA GLY A 171 -10.62 0.83 -13.34
C GLY A 171 -10.74 1.54 -14.68
N VAL A 172 -10.48 2.85 -14.72
CA VAL A 172 -10.58 3.69 -15.92
C VAL A 172 -9.32 4.52 -16.07
N VAL A 173 -8.76 4.56 -17.27
CA VAL A 173 -7.62 5.43 -17.60
C VAL A 173 -8.16 6.82 -17.95
N GLU A 174 -8.12 7.75 -17.00
CA GLU A 174 -8.43 9.15 -17.20
C GLU A 174 -7.19 9.90 -17.71
N ASP A 175 -7.37 11.11 -18.28
CA ASP A 175 -6.25 11.86 -18.89
C ASP A 175 -5.10 12.14 -17.91
N HIS A 176 -5.42 12.51 -16.67
CA HIS A 176 -4.41 12.75 -15.65
C HIS A 176 -3.63 11.45 -15.31
N VAL A 177 -4.32 10.31 -15.21
CA VAL A 177 -3.67 9.01 -14.96
C VAL A 177 -2.74 8.64 -16.12
N LEU A 178 -3.21 8.86 -17.35
CA LEU A 178 -2.42 8.61 -18.55
C LEU A 178 -1.14 9.47 -18.58
N GLU A 179 -1.19 10.68 -18.07
CA GLU A 179 -0.01 11.54 -17.93
C GLU A 179 1.00 10.94 -16.95
N PHE A 180 0.56 10.47 -15.76
CA PHE A 180 1.44 9.77 -14.82
C PHE A 180 2.05 8.51 -15.42
N MET A 181 1.26 7.71 -16.15
CA MET A 181 1.74 6.50 -16.84
C MET A 181 2.81 6.81 -17.89
N ARG A 182 2.62 7.89 -18.69
CA ARG A 182 3.58 8.28 -19.74
C ARG A 182 4.89 8.80 -19.20
N ASN A 183 4.85 9.43 -18.02
CA ASN A 183 6.01 10.04 -17.38
C ASN A 183 6.72 9.09 -16.41
N ALA A 184 6.21 7.87 -16.21
CA ALA A 184 6.86 6.87 -15.37
C ALA A 184 8.00 6.16 -16.13
N ASP A 185 9.08 5.85 -15.40
CA ASP A 185 10.15 4.98 -15.89
C ASP A 185 9.73 3.50 -15.83
N VAL A 186 8.85 3.17 -14.87
CA VAL A 186 8.27 1.83 -14.65
C VAL A 186 6.81 1.93 -14.24
#